data_12a3720b451236e876e7b4cacdffa292
#
_entry.id   12a3720b451236e876e7b4cacdffa292
#
_cell.length_a   1.000
_cell.length_b   1.000
_cell.length_c   1.000
_cell.angle_alpha   90.00
_cell.angle_beta   90.00
_cell.angle_gamma   90.00
#
_symmetry.space_group_name_H-M   'P 1'
#
loop_
_entity.id
_entity.type
_entity.pdbx_description
1 polymer ?
#
loop_
_entity_poly.entity_id
_entity_poly.type
_entity_poly.pdbx_seq_one_letter_code
_entity_poly.pdbx_strand_id
1 'polypeptide(L)'
;VKSVKPMFLNHTEAEHVTVKGRADFVTQVDIRVQEYMRNELSKRWPDVQFMGEEKDNSDIDFNGAVWILDPVDGTTNLIHDFKDSALSLGLCEQGQVTLGVIYQPFLDEIFWAQKGKGAFCNGKPIHVSDTRKLEDSLVAVGTSPYHRDLTEENFNAIRCIYEHCVDIRRMGAASVDLAYVACGRVEAYFERNLKPWDFAAGKIIVEEAGGRVIDIKGSSANAMAPSDIIAGNGYIEEDIKKLLIERRIQ
;
A
#
# COMPACT_ATOMS: atom_id res chain seq x y z
N VAL A 1 15.51 6.55 -1.70
CA VAL A 1 14.76 5.93 -0.59
C VAL A 1 15.66 5.34 0.50
N LYS A 2 16.73 4.59 0.20
CA LYS A 2 17.61 3.96 1.24
C LYS A 2 18.14 4.93 2.30
N SER A 3 18.32 6.19 1.97
CA SER A 3 18.83 7.22 2.89
C SER A 3 17.95 7.46 4.11
N VAL A 4 16.67 7.06 4.08
CA VAL A 4 15.74 7.20 5.21
C VAL A 4 15.87 6.09 6.25
N LYS A 5 16.58 4.98 5.94
CA LYS A 5 16.74 3.84 6.86
C LYS A 5 17.13 4.23 8.29
N PRO A 6 18.12 5.12 8.51
CA PRO A 6 18.48 5.53 9.86
C PRO A 6 17.34 6.21 10.65
N MET A 7 16.38 6.85 9.94
CA MET A 7 15.23 7.50 10.57
C MET A 7 14.25 6.45 11.10
N PHE A 8 13.96 5.40 10.34
CA PHE A 8 13.12 4.28 10.77
C PHE A 8 13.70 3.48 11.93
N LEU A 9 15.02 3.41 12.03
CA LEU A 9 15.71 2.67 13.10
C LEU A 9 15.94 3.53 14.36
N ASN A 10 15.51 4.78 14.37
CA ASN A 10 15.63 5.67 15.51
C ASN A 10 14.41 5.55 16.43
N HIS A 11 14.45 4.62 17.38
CA HIS A 11 13.36 4.38 18.33
C HIS A 11 12.96 5.62 19.13
N THR A 12 13.92 6.48 19.50
CA THR A 12 13.61 7.72 20.27
C THR A 12 12.68 8.65 19.50
N GLU A 13 12.82 8.75 18.18
CA GLU A 13 11.94 9.58 17.35
C GLU A 13 10.59 8.91 17.10
N ALA A 14 10.53 7.58 17.06
CA ALA A 14 9.28 6.82 16.95
C ALA A 14 8.42 6.93 18.21
N GLU A 15 9.01 7.18 19.38
CA GLU A 15 8.30 7.42 20.65
C GLU A 15 7.64 8.79 20.73
N HIS A 16 8.07 9.79 19.93
CA HIS A 16 7.43 11.10 19.85
C HIS A 16 6.18 11.05 18.97
N VAL A 17 5.07 10.60 19.56
CA VAL A 17 3.79 10.37 18.89
C VAL A 17 2.85 11.54 19.07
N THR A 18 2.25 12.01 17.97
CA THR A 18 1.10 12.91 17.99
C THR A 18 -0.14 12.14 17.54
N VAL A 19 -1.22 12.24 18.31
CA VAL A 19 -2.49 11.58 18.01
C VAL A 19 -3.30 12.50 17.11
N LYS A 20 -3.59 12.09 15.88
CA LYS A 20 -4.46 12.80 14.93
C LYS A 20 -5.93 12.40 15.13
N GLY A 21 -6.16 11.14 15.50
CA GLY A 21 -7.50 10.58 15.69
C GLY A 21 -7.46 9.21 16.34
N ARG A 22 -8.59 8.52 16.38
CA ARG A 22 -8.65 7.15 16.92
C ARG A 22 -7.88 6.19 16.02
N ALA A 23 -6.79 5.61 16.53
CA ALA A 23 -5.85 4.76 15.81
C ALA A 23 -5.14 5.47 14.64
N ASP A 24 -5.11 6.82 14.65
CA ASP A 24 -4.44 7.66 13.66
C ASP A 24 -3.33 8.44 14.37
N PHE A 25 -2.08 8.13 14.01
CA PHE A 25 -0.88 8.60 14.68
C PHE A 25 0.11 9.16 13.66
N VAL A 26 0.90 10.11 14.10
CA VAL A 26 2.09 10.59 13.39
C VAL A 26 3.25 10.65 14.37
N THR A 27 4.42 10.24 13.92
CA THR A 27 5.66 10.34 14.71
C THR A 27 6.59 11.41 14.11
N GLN A 28 7.67 11.73 14.82
CA GLN A 28 8.72 12.59 14.27
C GLN A 28 9.41 11.93 13.07
N VAL A 29 9.37 10.59 12.95
CA VAL A 29 9.91 9.87 11.81
C VAL A 29 9.11 10.19 10.55
N ASP A 30 7.78 10.14 10.61
CA ASP A 30 6.89 10.47 9.48
C ASP A 30 7.19 11.87 8.93
N ILE A 31 7.23 12.88 9.83
CA ILE A 31 7.49 14.27 9.46
C ILE A 31 8.88 14.42 8.80
N ARG A 32 9.92 13.86 9.41
CA ARG A 32 11.30 13.98 8.92
C ARG A 32 11.52 13.24 7.61
N VAL A 33 10.94 12.06 7.46
CA VAL A 33 11.01 11.30 6.20
C VAL A 33 10.30 12.08 5.09
N GLN A 34 9.11 12.61 5.35
CA GLN A 34 8.39 13.41 4.36
C GLN A 34 9.16 14.66 3.94
N GLU A 35 9.67 15.44 4.90
CA GLU A 35 10.46 16.64 4.60
C GLU A 35 11.74 16.32 3.81
N TYR A 36 12.45 15.27 4.20
CA TYR A 36 13.64 14.81 3.49
C TYR A 36 13.32 14.43 2.05
N MET A 37 12.31 13.58 1.84
CA MET A 37 11.92 13.10 0.52
C MET A 37 11.43 14.27 -0.36
N ARG A 38 10.57 15.14 0.18
CA ARG A 38 10.09 16.33 -0.54
C ARG A 38 11.26 17.20 -1.01
N ASN A 39 12.22 17.48 -0.13
CA ASN A 39 13.38 18.31 -0.46
C ASN A 39 14.25 17.66 -1.54
N GLU A 40 14.52 16.36 -1.45
CA GLU A 40 15.33 15.67 -2.45
C GLU A 40 14.64 15.54 -3.81
N LEU A 41 13.33 15.32 -3.82
CA LEU A 41 12.53 15.24 -5.04
C LEU A 41 12.42 16.63 -5.71
N SER A 42 12.10 17.68 -4.95
CA SER A 42 11.96 19.05 -5.51
C SER A 42 13.26 19.60 -6.07
N LYS A 43 14.42 19.26 -5.50
CA LYS A 43 15.73 19.64 -6.06
C LYS A 43 15.99 19.05 -7.44
N ARG A 44 15.51 17.84 -7.69
CA ARG A 44 15.77 17.09 -8.93
C ARG A 44 14.69 17.26 -9.98
N TRP A 45 13.45 17.41 -9.54
CA TRP A 45 12.25 17.52 -10.36
C TRP A 45 11.36 18.65 -9.82
N PRO A 46 11.76 19.93 -9.98
CA PRO A 46 11.07 21.09 -9.40
C PRO A 46 9.65 21.31 -9.95
N ASP A 47 9.39 20.83 -11.18
CA ASP A 47 8.10 20.99 -11.86
C ASP A 47 7.09 19.87 -11.51
N VAL A 48 7.51 18.85 -10.72
CA VAL A 48 6.63 17.76 -10.31
C VAL A 48 5.99 18.12 -8.98
N GLN A 49 4.66 18.10 -8.93
CA GLN A 49 3.90 18.33 -7.71
C GLN A 49 4.20 17.26 -6.65
N PHE A 50 3.90 17.56 -5.40
CA PHE A 50 4.15 16.63 -4.30
C PHE A 50 2.88 16.47 -3.45
N MET A 51 2.34 15.26 -3.41
CA MET A 51 1.31 14.78 -2.52
C MET A 51 1.94 13.94 -1.41
N GLY A 52 1.62 14.23 -0.16
CA GLY A 52 2.12 13.47 0.99
C GLY A 52 1.03 13.29 2.02
N GLU A 53 1.09 12.23 2.79
CA GLU A 53 0.13 11.96 3.86
C GLU A 53 0.09 13.09 4.88
N GLU A 54 1.27 13.63 5.26
CA GLU A 54 1.44 14.61 6.32
C GLU A 54 1.36 16.07 5.81
N LYS A 55 0.47 16.34 4.83
CA LYS A 55 0.23 17.72 4.35
C LYS A 55 -1.20 17.89 3.79
N ASP A 56 -1.61 19.15 3.61
CA ASP A 56 -2.79 19.46 2.80
C ASP A 56 -2.48 19.19 1.31
N ASN A 57 -3.36 18.44 0.67
CA ASN A 57 -3.26 18.02 -0.72
C ASN A 57 -4.40 18.59 -1.61
N SER A 58 -5.10 19.62 -1.14
CA SER A 58 -6.26 20.19 -1.84
C SER A 58 -5.92 20.87 -3.17
N ASP A 59 -4.65 21.20 -3.39
CA ASP A 59 -4.12 21.87 -4.58
C ASP A 59 -3.57 20.93 -5.66
N ILE A 60 -3.62 19.61 -5.45
CA ILE A 60 -3.03 18.63 -6.36
C ILE A 60 -3.84 18.50 -7.66
N ASP A 61 -3.17 18.70 -8.80
CA ASP A 61 -3.71 18.47 -10.15
C ASP A 61 -3.08 17.21 -10.78
N PHE A 62 -3.84 16.14 -10.85
CA PHE A 62 -3.40 14.87 -11.45
C PHE A 62 -3.32 14.88 -12.99
N ASN A 63 -3.69 15.99 -13.67
CA ASN A 63 -3.40 16.17 -15.11
C ASN A 63 -1.91 16.42 -15.35
N GLY A 64 -1.18 16.89 -14.33
CA GLY A 64 0.27 17.04 -14.34
C GLY A 64 1.00 15.79 -13.84
N ALA A 65 2.27 16.00 -13.48
CA ALA A 65 3.09 14.99 -12.79
C ALA A 65 3.03 15.23 -11.27
N VAL A 66 2.86 14.15 -10.51
CA VAL A 66 2.71 14.20 -9.04
C VAL A 66 3.50 13.06 -8.38
N TRP A 67 4.40 13.40 -7.48
CA TRP A 67 4.92 12.44 -6.50
C TRP A 67 3.87 12.18 -5.43
N ILE A 68 3.60 10.92 -5.12
CA ILE A 68 2.64 10.47 -4.10
C ILE A 68 3.44 9.71 -3.05
N LEU A 69 3.50 10.23 -1.82
CA LEU A 69 4.33 9.69 -0.74
C LEU A 69 3.50 9.34 0.49
N ASP A 70 3.65 8.11 0.97
CA ASP A 70 3.48 7.76 2.36
C ASP A 70 4.89 7.68 2.99
N PRO A 71 5.21 8.54 3.96
CA PRO A 71 6.53 8.56 4.57
C PRO A 71 6.78 7.33 5.45
N VAL A 72 5.73 6.83 6.14
CA VAL A 72 5.78 5.67 7.06
C VAL A 72 4.43 4.93 7.02
N ASP A 73 4.18 4.17 5.97
CA ASP A 73 3.09 3.22 6.00
C ASP A 73 3.30 2.20 7.12
N GLY A 74 2.27 2.04 7.96
CA GLY A 74 2.38 1.24 9.18
C GLY A 74 2.96 2.01 10.37
N THR A 75 2.62 3.29 10.59
CA THR A 75 3.05 4.10 11.73
C THR A 75 2.78 3.42 13.07
N THR A 76 1.63 2.74 13.22
CA THR A 76 1.34 1.95 14.43
C THR A 76 2.37 0.83 14.65
N ASN A 77 2.79 0.15 13.59
CA ASN A 77 3.83 -0.89 13.66
C ASN A 77 5.17 -0.29 14.09
N LEU A 78 5.51 0.91 13.58
CA LEU A 78 6.73 1.61 13.97
C LEU A 78 6.73 1.97 15.46
N ILE A 79 5.62 2.55 15.97
CA ILE A 79 5.45 2.91 17.39
C ILE A 79 5.63 1.69 18.30
N HIS A 80 5.12 0.54 17.90
CA HIS A 80 5.17 -0.70 18.69
C HIS A 80 6.42 -1.57 18.40
N ASP A 81 7.40 -1.06 17.66
CA ASP A 81 8.61 -1.80 17.24
C ASP A 81 8.28 -3.16 16.57
N PHE A 82 7.17 -3.23 15.84
CA PHE A 82 6.73 -4.44 15.16
C PHE A 82 7.59 -4.75 13.91
N LYS A 83 8.38 -3.77 13.44
CA LYS A 83 9.36 -3.88 12.34
C LYS A 83 8.77 -4.19 10.96
N ASP A 84 7.52 -3.85 10.79
CA ASP A 84 6.79 -4.02 9.53
C ASP A 84 6.15 -2.69 9.11
N SER A 85 7.01 -1.74 8.72
CA SER A 85 6.65 -0.44 8.20
C SER A 85 7.50 -0.12 6.99
N ALA A 86 6.99 0.69 6.06
CA ALA A 86 7.66 0.99 4.81
C ALA A 86 7.48 2.46 4.39
N LEU A 87 8.39 2.96 3.56
CA LEU A 87 8.19 4.14 2.75
C LEU A 87 7.55 3.70 1.43
N SER A 88 6.46 4.36 1.04
CA SER A 88 5.77 4.15 -0.23
C SER A 88 5.83 5.42 -1.10
N LEU A 89 6.40 5.34 -2.30
CA LEU A 89 6.56 6.46 -3.24
C LEU A 89 6.07 6.08 -4.63
N GLY A 90 5.03 6.74 -5.09
CA GLY A 90 4.53 6.66 -6.46
C GLY A 90 4.84 7.91 -7.29
N LEU A 91 4.97 7.76 -8.61
CA LEU A 91 4.90 8.86 -9.58
C LEU A 91 3.64 8.66 -10.42
N CYS A 92 2.77 9.66 -10.37
CA CYS A 92 1.61 9.76 -11.26
C CYS A 92 1.90 10.77 -12.36
N GLU A 93 1.62 10.42 -13.61
CA GLU A 93 1.71 11.28 -14.77
C GLU A 93 0.41 11.19 -15.56
N GLN A 94 -0.27 12.31 -15.75
CA GLN A 94 -1.53 12.38 -16.50
C GLN A 94 -2.59 11.40 -15.98
N GLY A 95 -2.75 11.31 -14.65
CA GLY A 95 -3.72 10.42 -14.01
C GLY A 95 -3.36 8.93 -14.02
N GLN A 96 -2.12 8.58 -14.39
CA GLN A 96 -1.65 7.19 -14.37
C GLN A 96 -0.39 7.05 -13.52
N VAL A 97 -0.32 6.03 -12.69
CA VAL A 97 0.91 5.70 -11.98
C VAL A 97 1.90 5.08 -12.95
N THR A 98 3.08 5.68 -13.10
CA THR A 98 4.13 5.27 -14.03
C THR A 98 5.36 4.69 -13.36
N LEU A 99 5.56 4.97 -12.06
CA LEU A 99 6.64 4.41 -11.25
C LEU A 99 6.15 4.22 -9.82
N GLY A 100 6.55 3.12 -9.19
CA GLY A 100 6.34 2.85 -7.78
C GLY A 100 7.60 2.32 -7.11
N VAL A 101 7.84 2.76 -5.89
CA VAL A 101 8.93 2.28 -5.03
C VAL A 101 8.40 2.10 -3.62
N ILE A 102 8.57 0.91 -3.06
CA ILE A 102 8.30 0.60 -1.65
C ILE A 102 9.61 0.16 -1.03
N TYR A 103 9.99 0.81 0.07
CA TYR A 103 11.20 0.45 0.81
C TYR A 103 10.84 0.02 2.23
N GLN A 104 11.09 -1.23 2.55
CA GLN A 104 10.92 -1.82 3.87
C GLN A 104 12.30 -1.86 4.56
N PRO A 105 12.60 -0.91 5.47
CA PRO A 105 13.95 -0.69 5.98
C PRO A 105 14.44 -1.78 6.94
N PHE A 106 13.53 -2.48 7.61
CA PHE A 106 13.86 -3.52 8.59
C PHE A 106 14.41 -4.79 7.92
N LEU A 107 13.87 -5.18 6.75
CA LEU A 107 14.37 -6.27 5.93
C LEU A 107 15.37 -5.81 4.85
N ASP A 108 15.56 -4.49 4.70
CA ASP A 108 16.35 -3.88 3.62
C ASP A 108 15.88 -4.30 2.22
N GLU A 109 14.56 -4.41 2.06
CA GLU A 109 13.92 -4.76 0.79
C GLU A 109 13.42 -3.51 0.08
N ILE A 110 13.83 -3.34 -1.19
CA ILE A 110 13.30 -2.33 -2.11
C ILE A 110 12.53 -3.03 -3.20
N PHE A 111 11.23 -2.83 -3.21
CA PHE A 111 10.35 -3.21 -4.31
C PHE A 111 10.15 -1.99 -5.22
N TRP A 112 10.27 -2.18 -6.52
CA TRP A 112 10.01 -1.10 -7.45
C TRP A 112 9.55 -1.62 -8.80
N ALA A 113 8.77 -0.79 -9.49
CA ALA A 113 8.36 -1.02 -10.86
C ALA A 113 8.27 0.30 -11.62
N GLN A 114 8.52 0.25 -12.92
CA GLN A 114 8.25 1.30 -13.87
C GLN A 114 7.37 0.73 -14.98
N LYS A 115 6.37 1.47 -15.41
CA LYS A 115 5.40 1.05 -16.43
C LYS A 115 6.09 0.46 -17.66
N GLY A 116 5.74 -0.79 -17.99
CA GLY A 116 6.29 -1.56 -19.11
C GLY A 116 7.72 -2.07 -18.92
N LYS A 117 8.26 -2.06 -17.68
CA LYS A 117 9.63 -2.53 -17.39
C LYS A 117 9.68 -3.73 -16.46
N GLY A 118 8.53 -4.19 -15.96
CA GLY A 118 8.43 -5.23 -14.95
C GLY A 118 8.68 -4.73 -13.52
N ALA A 119 8.54 -5.63 -12.56
CA ALA A 119 8.72 -5.39 -11.15
C ALA A 119 9.97 -6.07 -10.59
N PHE A 120 10.58 -5.46 -9.57
CA PHE A 120 11.85 -5.92 -9.01
C PHE A 120 11.85 -5.80 -7.48
N CYS A 121 12.52 -6.76 -6.82
CA CYS A 121 12.91 -6.66 -5.42
C CYS A 121 14.43 -6.74 -5.31
N ASN A 122 15.08 -5.72 -4.72
CA ASN A 122 16.53 -5.63 -4.62
C ASN A 122 17.26 -5.89 -5.95
N GLY A 123 16.70 -5.39 -7.06
CA GLY A 123 17.25 -5.53 -8.42
C GLY A 123 17.01 -6.89 -9.07
N LYS A 124 16.34 -7.83 -8.41
CA LYS A 124 15.94 -9.12 -8.99
C LYS A 124 14.50 -9.03 -9.49
N PRO A 125 14.17 -9.52 -10.68
CA PRO A 125 12.78 -9.60 -11.16
C PRO A 125 11.91 -10.37 -10.18
N ILE A 126 10.68 -9.91 -9.99
CA ILE A 126 9.66 -10.57 -9.18
C ILE A 126 8.39 -10.77 -9.99
N HIS A 127 7.61 -11.77 -9.61
CA HIS A 127 6.32 -12.11 -10.20
C HIS A 127 5.35 -12.51 -9.09
N VAL A 128 4.07 -12.28 -9.34
CA VAL A 128 2.99 -12.81 -8.50
C VAL A 128 3.01 -14.35 -8.49
N SER A 129 2.32 -14.98 -7.53
CA SER A 129 2.26 -16.44 -7.44
C SER A 129 1.43 -17.06 -8.57
N ASP A 130 1.65 -18.35 -8.84
CA ASP A 130 0.89 -19.14 -9.84
C ASP A 130 -0.34 -19.85 -9.23
N THR A 131 -0.66 -19.63 -7.96
CA THR A 131 -1.81 -20.22 -7.28
C THR A 131 -3.10 -19.79 -7.95
N ARG A 132 -3.99 -20.73 -8.26
CA ARG A 132 -5.18 -20.49 -9.08
C ARG A 132 -6.50 -20.57 -8.32
N LYS A 133 -6.47 -21.06 -7.08
CA LYS A 133 -7.66 -21.27 -6.29
C LYS A 133 -7.55 -20.53 -4.96
N LEU A 134 -8.63 -19.90 -4.54
CA LEU A 134 -8.69 -19.20 -3.26
C LEU A 134 -8.47 -20.19 -2.09
N GLU A 135 -8.95 -21.42 -2.18
CA GLU A 135 -8.76 -22.46 -1.15
C GLU A 135 -7.31 -22.85 -0.90
N ASP A 136 -6.41 -22.57 -1.86
CA ASP A 136 -4.97 -22.84 -1.78
C ASP A 136 -4.17 -21.56 -1.48
N SER A 137 -4.84 -20.44 -1.19
CA SER A 137 -4.24 -19.10 -1.11
C SER A 137 -4.02 -18.63 0.31
N LEU A 138 -2.92 -17.90 0.52
CA LEU A 138 -2.70 -17.05 1.69
C LEU A 138 -3.11 -15.63 1.34
N VAL A 139 -4.01 -15.03 2.12
CA VAL A 139 -4.58 -13.72 1.81
C VAL A 139 -4.21 -12.70 2.89
N ALA A 140 -3.62 -11.58 2.48
CA ALA A 140 -3.42 -10.44 3.37
C ALA A 140 -4.71 -9.61 3.48
N VAL A 141 -4.97 -9.07 4.67
CA VAL A 141 -6.17 -8.26 4.92
C VAL A 141 -5.85 -7.02 5.74
N GLY A 142 -6.48 -5.91 5.39
CA GLY A 142 -6.48 -4.72 6.21
C GLY A 142 -7.78 -4.54 6.99
N THR A 143 -7.76 -3.71 8.01
CA THR A 143 -8.91 -3.50 8.91
C THR A 143 -9.49 -2.09 8.85
N SER A 144 -8.92 -1.20 8.03
CA SER A 144 -9.32 0.21 7.92
C SER A 144 -9.46 0.86 9.31
N PRO A 145 -8.39 0.93 10.10
CA PRO A 145 -8.45 1.21 11.54
C PRO A 145 -9.02 2.60 11.86
N TYR A 146 -8.98 3.52 10.91
CA TYR A 146 -9.52 4.88 11.02
C TYR A 146 -11.05 4.95 10.85
N HIS A 147 -11.66 3.90 10.30
CA HIS A 147 -13.08 3.80 9.94
C HIS A 147 -13.79 2.73 10.77
N ARG A 148 -14.03 3.03 12.07
CA ARG A 148 -14.69 2.10 13.01
C ARG A 148 -16.16 1.89 12.72
N ASP A 149 -16.77 2.78 11.98
CA ASP A 149 -18.12 2.65 11.41
C ASP A 149 -18.23 1.48 10.42
N LEU A 150 -17.11 1.11 9.76
CA LEU A 150 -17.02 -0.04 8.85
C LEU A 150 -16.66 -1.35 9.56
N THR A 151 -16.56 -1.38 10.89
CA THR A 151 -16.04 -2.55 11.64
C THR A 151 -16.77 -3.83 11.30
N GLU A 152 -18.10 -3.82 11.35
CA GLU A 152 -18.92 -5.01 11.08
C GLU A 152 -18.76 -5.50 9.63
N GLU A 153 -18.82 -4.58 8.65
CA GLU A 153 -18.63 -4.92 7.25
C GLU A 153 -17.23 -5.47 6.97
N ASN A 154 -16.18 -4.87 7.57
CA ASN A 154 -14.80 -5.30 7.38
C ASN A 154 -14.59 -6.70 7.96
N PHE A 155 -15.01 -6.95 9.20
CA PHE A 155 -14.84 -8.26 9.82
C PHE A 155 -15.71 -9.35 9.18
N ASN A 156 -16.88 -9.01 8.66
CA ASN A 156 -17.68 -9.93 7.85
C ASN A 156 -16.98 -10.30 6.53
N ALA A 157 -16.38 -9.31 5.86
CA ALA A 157 -15.57 -9.55 4.65
C ALA A 157 -14.35 -10.44 4.96
N ILE A 158 -13.59 -10.09 6.00
CA ILE A 158 -12.41 -10.86 6.44
C ILE A 158 -12.79 -12.30 6.80
N ARG A 159 -13.88 -12.49 7.56
CA ARG A 159 -14.40 -13.81 7.90
C ARG A 159 -14.74 -14.60 6.64
N CYS A 160 -15.41 -13.96 5.67
CA CYS A 160 -15.78 -14.60 4.43
C CYS A 160 -14.55 -15.07 3.62
N ILE A 161 -13.50 -14.24 3.55
CA ILE A 161 -12.25 -14.60 2.90
C ILE A 161 -11.59 -15.77 3.67
N TYR A 162 -11.52 -15.70 5.00
CA TYR A 162 -10.92 -16.74 5.85
C TYR A 162 -11.60 -18.10 5.69
N GLU A 163 -12.93 -18.13 5.56
CA GLU A 163 -13.70 -19.37 5.36
C GLU A 163 -13.38 -20.09 4.02
N HIS A 164 -12.70 -19.40 3.07
CA HIS A 164 -12.47 -19.90 1.71
C HIS A 164 -10.99 -19.92 1.30
N CYS A 165 -10.06 -19.50 2.15
CA CYS A 165 -8.62 -19.52 1.89
C CYS A 165 -7.88 -20.43 2.89
N VAL A 166 -6.58 -20.63 2.68
CA VAL A 166 -5.72 -21.39 3.62
C VAL A 166 -5.62 -20.69 4.96
N ASP A 167 -5.32 -19.39 4.92
CA ASP A 167 -5.20 -18.56 6.12
C ASP A 167 -5.13 -17.07 5.71
N ILE A 168 -5.29 -16.20 6.69
CA ILE A 168 -5.15 -14.75 6.50
C ILE A 168 -3.90 -14.21 7.20
N ARG A 169 -3.41 -13.05 6.70
CA ARG A 169 -2.36 -12.26 7.36
C ARG A 169 -2.86 -10.83 7.53
N ARG A 170 -2.58 -10.23 8.69
CA ARG A 170 -2.84 -8.81 8.96
C ARG A 170 -1.52 -8.17 9.39
N MET A 171 -0.77 -7.62 8.44
CA MET A 171 0.55 -7.05 8.71
C MET A 171 0.47 -5.60 9.17
N GLY A 172 -0.42 -4.80 8.61
CA GLY A 172 -0.71 -3.45 9.09
C GLY A 172 0.06 -2.35 8.40
N ALA A 173 0.56 -2.66 7.20
CA ALA A 173 1.17 -1.73 6.28
C ALA A 173 0.72 -2.11 4.86
N ALA A 174 -0.16 -1.32 4.26
CA ALA A 174 -0.81 -1.63 2.98
C ALA A 174 0.19 -1.78 1.83
N SER A 175 1.21 -0.93 1.81
CA SER A 175 2.25 -0.99 0.79
C SER A 175 3.09 -2.27 0.89
N VAL A 176 3.37 -2.76 2.12
CA VAL A 176 4.06 -4.03 2.34
C VAL A 176 3.19 -5.20 1.90
N ASP A 177 1.89 -5.19 2.24
CA ASP A 177 0.94 -6.20 1.80
C ASP A 177 0.91 -6.30 0.27
N LEU A 178 0.84 -5.16 -0.45
CA LEU A 178 0.90 -5.10 -1.91
C LEU A 178 2.24 -5.58 -2.48
N ALA A 179 3.37 -5.22 -1.86
CA ALA A 179 4.68 -5.70 -2.26
C ALA A 179 4.80 -7.23 -2.11
N TYR A 180 4.15 -7.80 -1.10
CA TYR A 180 4.13 -9.25 -0.87
C TYR A 180 3.23 -9.98 -1.87
N VAL A 181 2.13 -9.37 -2.32
CA VAL A 181 1.39 -9.88 -3.48
C VAL A 181 2.27 -9.89 -4.72
N ALA A 182 2.95 -8.77 -5.00
CA ALA A 182 3.78 -8.63 -6.21
C ALA A 182 4.94 -9.63 -6.29
N CYS A 183 5.47 -10.07 -5.15
CA CYS A 183 6.56 -11.07 -5.12
C CYS A 183 6.09 -12.49 -4.81
N GLY A 184 4.78 -12.75 -4.77
CA GLY A 184 4.20 -14.08 -4.60
C GLY A 184 4.33 -14.64 -3.18
N ARG A 185 4.54 -13.80 -2.15
CA ARG A 185 4.53 -14.23 -0.75
C ARG A 185 3.12 -14.45 -0.21
N VAL A 186 2.15 -13.72 -0.75
CA VAL A 186 0.71 -13.91 -0.57
C VAL A 186 0.02 -13.82 -1.92
N GLU A 187 -1.13 -14.45 -2.06
CA GLU A 187 -1.86 -14.53 -3.33
C GLU A 187 -2.74 -13.31 -3.57
N ALA A 188 -3.24 -12.70 -2.50
CA ALA A 188 -4.10 -11.53 -2.60
C ALA A 188 -4.02 -10.65 -1.34
N TYR A 189 -4.50 -9.42 -1.50
CA TYR A 189 -4.69 -8.46 -0.43
C TYR A 189 -6.04 -7.76 -0.59
N PHE A 190 -6.75 -7.53 0.53
CA PHE A 190 -8.01 -6.77 0.59
C PHE A 190 -7.97 -5.75 1.71
N GLU A 191 -8.28 -4.50 1.40
CA GLU A 191 -8.59 -3.45 2.39
C GLU A 191 -9.53 -2.40 1.81
N ARG A 192 -10.31 -1.76 2.71
CA ARG A 192 -11.23 -0.67 2.37
C ARG A 192 -10.63 0.69 2.66
N ASN A 193 -11.09 1.66 1.87
CA ASN A 193 -10.88 3.09 2.07
C ASN A 193 -9.39 3.50 2.18
N LEU A 194 -8.53 2.83 1.41
CA LEU A 194 -7.13 3.22 1.29
C LEU A 194 -7.01 4.57 0.57
N LYS A 195 -6.06 5.38 1.00
CA LYS A 195 -5.73 6.66 0.37
C LYS A 195 -4.74 6.45 -0.78
N PRO A 196 -4.61 7.43 -1.69
CA PRO A 196 -3.65 7.33 -2.80
C PRO A 196 -2.23 6.92 -2.38
N TRP A 197 -1.71 7.46 -1.29
CA TRP A 197 -0.35 7.18 -0.82
C TRP A 197 -0.18 5.76 -0.29
N ASP A 198 -1.23 5.13 0.25
CA ASP A 198 -1.19 3.75 0.77
C ASP A 198 -0.96 2.73 -0.36
N PHE A 199 -1.50 2.99 -1.58
CA PHE A 199 -1.53 1.94 -2.61
C PHE A 199 -1.04 2.33 -4.01
N ALA A 200 -0.80 3.61 -4.32
CA ALA A 200 -0.37 4.01 -5.66
C ALA A 200 0.92 3.30 -6.10
N ALA A 201 1.95 3.28 -5.25
CA ALA A 201 3.19 2.58 -5.55
C ALA A 201 2.99 1.07 -5.65
N GLY A 202 2.26 0.49 -4.69
CA GLY A 202 1.98 -0.95 -4.66
C GLY A 202 1.18 -1.41 -5.87
N LYS A 203 0.22 -0.60 -6.34
CA LYS A 203 -0.59 -0.90 -7.52
C LYS A 203 0.28 -1.18 -8.74
N ILE A 204 1.15 -0.26 -9.11
CA ILE A 204 1.98 -0.47 -10.31
C ILE A 204 2.98 -1.63 -10.11
N ILE A 205 3.48 -1.84 -8.89
CA ILE A 205 4.40 -2.95 -8.60
C ILE A 205 3.67 -4.30 -8.79
N VAL A 206 2.43 -4.43 -8.31
CA VAL A 206 1.60 -5.63 -8.52
C VAL A 206 1.29 -5.84 -10.00
N GLU A 207 0.88 -4.79 -10.71
CA GLU A 207 0.52 -4.86 -12.14
C GLU A 207 1.72 -5.23 -13.01
N GLU A 208 2.89 -4.64 -12.77
CA GLU A 208 4.13 -4.97 -13.50
C GLU A 208 4.72 -6.33 -13.11
N ALA A 209 4.33 -6.89 -11.97
CA ALA A 209 4.62 -8.27 -11.57
C ALA A 209 3.68 -9.32 -12.19
N GLY A 210 2.67 -8.87 -12.97
CA GLY A 210 1.70 -9.74 -13.64
C GLY A 210 0.39 -9.95 -12.87
N GLY A 211 0.19 -9.23 -11.75
CA GLY A 211 -1.05 -9.24 -10.98
C GLY A 211 -2.04 -8.16 -11.39
N ARG A 212 -3.09 -7.98 -10.59
CA ARG A 212 -4.12 -6.97 -10.81
C ARG A 212 -4.49 -6.29 -9.48
N VAL A 213 -4.83 -5.00 -9.56
CA VAL A 213 -5.42 -4.24 -8.44
C VAL A 213 -6.73 -3.64 -8.90
N ILE A 214 -7.83 -4.16 -8.38
CA ILE A 214 -9.20 -3.77 -8.73
C ILE A 214 -9.91 -3.14 -7.54
N ASP A 215 -10.93 -2.34 -7.83
CA ASP A 215 -11.91 -1.94 -6.84
C ASP A 215 -12.94 -3.07 -6.60
N ILE A 216 -13.79 -2.91 -5.60
CA ILE A 216 -14.83 -3.92 -5.30
C ILE A 216 -15.89 -4.06 -6.40
N LYS A 217 -15.92 -3.17 -7.40
CA LYS A 217 -16.79 -3.27 -8.59
C LYS A 217 -16.12 -4.08 -9.72
N GLY A 218 -14.81 -4.34 -9.59
CA GLY A 218 -14.00 -5.07 -10.57
C GLY A 218 -13.32 -4.18 -11.62
N SER A 219 -13.41 -2.86 -11.47
CA SER A 219 -12.64 -1.92 -12.31
C SER A 219 -11.22 -1.80 -11.78
N SER A 220 -10.26 -1.41 -12.64
CA SER A 220 -8.92 -1.07 -12.15
C SER A 220 -9.00 0.03 -11.09
N ALA A 221 -8.40 -0.18 -9.93
CA ALA A 221 -8.48 0.77 -8.82
C ALA A 221 -7.89 2.13 -9.21
N ASN A 222 -8.62 3.21 -8.90
CA ASN A 222 -8.17 4.57 -9.18
C ASN A 222 -7.21 5.04 -8.08
N ALA A 223 -5.91 5.08 -8.37
CA ALA A 223 -4.89 5.51 -7.43
C ALA A 223 -4.85 7.03 -7.17
N MET A 224 -5.77 7.80 -7.74
CA MET A 224 -5.86 9.26 -7.52
C MET A 224 -6.92 9.63 -6.49
N ALA A 225 -7.65 8.66 -5.95
CA ALA A 225 -8.73 8.86 -4.98
C ALA A 225 -8.78 7.70 -3.98
N PRO A 226 -9.36 7.91 -2.79
CA PRO A 226 -9.59 6.80 -1.85
C PRO A 226 -10.39 5.66 -2.50
N SER A 227 -9.99 4.42 -2.24
CA SER A 227 -10.60 3.23 -2.83
C SER A 227 -10.61 2.05 -1.88
N ASP A 228 -11.65 1.22 -2.02
CA ASP A 228 -11.62 -0.15 -1.54
C ASP A 228 -10.88 -0.98 -2.58
N ILE A 229 -9.84 -1.71 -2.21
CA ILE A 229 -9.04 -2.46 -3.17
C ILE A 229 -9.03 -3.96 -2.90
N ILE A 230 -8.92 -4.71 -3.99
CA ILE A 230 -8.56 -6.13 -4.01
C ILE A 230 -7.36 -6.25 -4.95
N ALA A 231 -6.20 -6.58 -4.42
CA ALA A 231 -5.02 -6.92 -5.21
C ALA A 231 -4.88 -8.43 -5.28
N GLY A 232 -4.44 -8.96 -6.41
CA GLY A 232 -4.28 -10.40 -6.58
C GLY A 232 -3.33 -10.77 -7.71
N ASN A 233 -3.11 -12.06 -7.84
CA ASN A 233 -2.19 -12.66 -8.79
C ASN A 233 -2.78 -12.87 -10.21
N GLY A 234 -3.91 -12.25 -10.52
CA GLY A 234 -4.61 -12.42 -11.80
C GLY A 234 -5.68 -13.52 -11.79
N TYR A 235 -5.79 -14.30 -10.71
CA TYR A 235 -6.78 -15.36 -10.55
C TYR A 235 -7.67 -15.16 -9.33
N ILE A 236 -7.12 -14.77 -8.19
CA ILE A 236 -7.76 -14.82 -6.87
C ILE A 236 -8.62 -13.59 -6.59
N GLU A 237 -8.28 -12.41 -7.11
CA GLU A 237 -9.02 -11.17 -6.85
C GLU A 237 -10.49 -11.23 -7.33
N GLU A 238 -10.75 -11.95 -8.40
CA GLU A 238 -12.13 -12.12 -8.92
C GLU A 238 -12.98 -13.00 -7.99
N ASP A 239 -12.39 -14.03 -7.38
CA ASP A 239 -13.09 -14.89 -6.44
C ASP A 239 -13.39 -14.14 -5.13
N ILE A 240 -12.41 -13.38 -4.61
CA ILE A 240 -12.63 -12.50 -3.46
C ILE A 240 -13.76 -11.50 -3.77
N LYS A 241 -13.73 -10.84 -4.92
CA LYS A 241 -14.77 -9.89 -5.33
C LYS A 241 -16.17 -10.52 -5.32
N LYS A 242 -16.32 -11.72 -5.89
CA LYS A 242 -17.59 -12.44 -5.90
C LYS A 242 -18.09 -12.70 -4.49
N LEU A 243 -17.23 -13.21 -3.60
CA LEU A 243 -17.57 -13.46 -2.20
C LEU A 243 -18.07 -12.20 -1.48
N LEU A 244 -17.42 -11.06 -1.72
CA LEU A 244 -17.76 -9.78 -1.08
C LEU A 244 -19.09 -9.20 -1.61
N ILE A 245 -19.45 -9.45 -2.88
CA ILE A 245 -20.71 -8.99 -3.48
C ILE A 245 -21.89 -9.88 -3.05
N GLU A 246 -21.73 -11.19 -3.11
CA GLU A 246 -22.80 -12.16 -2.80
C GLU A 246 -23.31 -12.02 -1.37
N ARG A 247 -22.45 -11.70 -0.40
CA ARG A 247 -22.86 -11.48 1.00
C ARG A 247 -23.45 -10.10 1.30
N ARG A 248 -23.31 -9.11 0.41
CA ARG A 248 -24.03 -7.82 0.54
C ARG A 248 -25.54 -7.95 0.25
N ILE A 249 -25.97 -9.07 -0.33
CA ILE A 249 -27.36 -9.30 -0.77
C ILE A 249 -28.15 -10.14 0.28
N GLN A 250 -27.47 -10.68 1.29
CA GLN A 250 -28.06 -11.39 2.43
C GLN A 250 -28.08 -10.53 3.70
#